data_2b20f2b1dcad5eaa9dabb76bd874ceca
#
_entry.id   2b20f2b1dcad5eaa9dabb76bd874ceca
#
_cell.length_a   1.000
_cell.length_b   1.000
_cell.length_c   1.000
_cell.angle_alpha   90.00
_cell.angle_beta   90.00
_cell.angle_gamma   90.00
#
_symmetry.space_group_name_H-M   'P 1'
#
loop_
_entity.id
_entity.type
_entity.pdbx_description
1 polymer ?
#
loop_
_entity_poly.entity_id
_entity_poly.type
_entity_poly.pdbx_seq_one_letter_code
_entity_poly.pdbx_strand_id
1 'polypeptide(L)'
;PWVPGGPPANLEEAITLDVKYPGETPFAIGQFGDQIVNSSNMGGVYVLDGSAWRVVRSPQKGVSFQLYSMLNWYDKLLMSQYPTGNLFEYDGDQMRHLENCPPVMPGVSDKAREAQTTCLYGGDLYVGVWPWAELWRHNVHDDSWQFTKRMFSRPEITDRMNHPFEDQVVDYNQAHDEELVWNNWGQRITGLTPMGDALYISVSTKGCQDRDMRLEFLH
;
A
#
# COMPACT_ATOMS: atom_id res chain seq x y z
N PRO A 1 9.64 -21.03 17.31
CA PRO A 1 9.60 -19.66 17.86
C PRO A 1 11.03 -19.15 18.05
N TRP A 2 11.28 -17.93 17.60
CA TRP A 2 12.56 -17.27 17.84
C TRP A 2 12.72 -16.97 19.34
N VAL A 3 13.88 -17.34 19.88
CA VAL A 3 14.22 -17.06 21.28
C VAL A 3 15.40 -16.10 21.29
N PRO A 4 15.32 -14.93 21.98
CA PRO A 4 16.45 -14.04 22.12
C PRO A 4 17.67 -14.75 22.70
N GLY A 5 18.83 -14.64 22.02
CA GLY A 5 20.04 -15.36 22.40
C GLY A 5 20.07 -16.84 22.00
N GLY A 6 19.08 -17.31 21.25
CA GLY A 6 19.11 -18.64 20.67
C GLY A 6 20.13 -18.77 19.53
N PRO A 7 20.37 -19.99 19.01
CA PRO A 7 21.28 -20.21 17.90
C PRO A 7 20.80 -19.42 16.66
N PRO A 8 21.72 -19.03 15.76
CA PRO A 8 21.35 -18.42 14.50
C PRO A 8 20.42 -19.33 13.70
N ALA A 9 19.59 -18.74 12.84
CA ALA A 9 18.71 -19.51 11.97
C ALA A 9 19.53 -20.49 11.11
N ASN A 10 19.08 -21.73 11.07
CA ASN A 10 19.68 -22.74 10.20
C ASN A 10 19.15 -22.54 8.75
N LEU A 11 19.97 -21.98 7.88
CA LEU A 11 19.59 -21.71 6.50
C LEU A 11 19.42 -22.99 5.66
N GLU A 12 20.01 -24.11 6.10
CA GLU A 12 19.82 -25.40 5.43
C GLU A 12 18.41 -25.98 5.62
N GLU A 13 17.75 -25.56 6.72
CA GLU A 13 16.37 -25.94 7.01
C GLU A 13 15.35 -24.89 6.50
N ALA A 14 15.82 -23.80 5.88
CA ALA A 14 14.95 -22.75 5.41
C ALA A 14 14.14 -23.20 4.20
N ILE A 15 12.85 -22.92 4.25
CA ILE A 15 11.97 -23.09 3.09
C ILE A 15 12.12 -21.87 2.20
N THR A 16 12.87 -22.01 1.11
CA THR A 16 13.22 -20.92 0.20
C THR A 16 12.23 -20.80 -0.95
N LEU A 17 12.09 -19.59 -1.46
CA LEU A 17 11.35 -19.26 -2.67
C LEU A 17 12.31 -18.66 -3.70
N ASP A 18 12.42 -19.27 -4.86
CA ASP A 18 13.14 -18.68 -5.99
C ASP A 18 12.25 -17.64 -6.67
N VAL A 19 12.65 -16.38 -6.58
CA VAL A 19 11.94 -15.28 -7.23
C VAL A 19 12.28 -15.20 -8.71
N LYS A 20 11.33 -14.71 -9.52
CA LYS A 20 11.43 -14.70 -10.97
C LYS A 20 12.45 -13.70 -11.51
N TYR A 21 12.62 -12.57 -10.85
CA TYR A 21 13.43 -11.47 -11.37
C TYR A 21 14.56 -11.08 -10.43
N PRO A 22 15.76 -10.79 -10.94
CA PRO A 22 16.81 -10.16 -10.16
C PRO A 22 16.33 -8.83 -9.57
N GLY A 23 16.59 -8.61 -8.27
CA GLY A 23 16.16 -7.43 -7.56
C GLY A 23 14.73 -7.49 -7.00
N GLU A 24 14.01 -8.57 -7.22
CA GLU A 24 12.78 -8.82 -6.50
C GLU A 24 13.08 -9.15 -5.03
N THR A 25 12.43 -8.43 -4.13
CA THR A 25 12.64 -8.55 -2.68
C THR A 25 11.30 -8.63 -1.95
N PRO A 26 11.26 -9.28 -0.77
CA PRO A 26 10.10 -9.23 0.11
C PRO A 26 9.76 -7.80 0.48
N PHE A 27 8.47 -7.48 0.56
CA PHE A 27 8.01 -6.13 0.89
C PHE A 27 7.08 -6.09 2.11
N ALA A 28 6.02 -6.87 2.09
CA ALA A 28 5.13 -7.03 3.23
C ALA A 28 4.87 -8.50 3.51
N ILE A 29 4.63 -8.82 4.78
CA ILE A 29 4.32 -10.16 5.24
C ILE A 29 3.06 -10.14 6.09
N GLY A 30 2.20 -11.13 5.92
CA GLY A 30 0.99 -11.34 6.69
C GLY A 30 0.71 -12.81 6.92
N GLN A 31 -0.31 -13.08 7.70
CA GLN A 31 -0.79 -14.43 7.97
C GLN A 31 -2.28 -14.51 7.69
N PHE A 32 -2.70 -15.58 7.05
CA PHE A 32 -4.11 -15.90 6.83
C PHE A 32 -4.35 -17.37 7.14
N GLY A 33 -5.11 -17.65 8.20
CA GLY A 33 -5.19 -19.01 8.74
C GLY A 33 -3.80 -19.53 9.11
N ASP A 34 -3.45 -20.70 8.60
CA ASP A 34 -2.14 -21.33 8.78
C ASP A 34 -1.13 -20.96 7.69
N GLN A 35 -1.52 -20.11 6.75
CA GLN A 35 -0.69 -19.68 5.63
C GLN A 35 0.09 -18.40 5.97
N ILE A 36 1.33 -18.33 5.52
CA ILE A 36 2.12 -17.08 5.52
C ILE A 36 2.02 -16.48 4.11
N VAL A 37 1.58 -15.23 4.05
CA VAL A 37 1.45 -14.47 2.81
C VAL A 37 2.58 -13.45 2.74
N ASN A 38 3.32 -13.44 1.65
CA ASN A 38 4.39 -12.49 1.38
C ASN A 38 4.14 -11.76 0.07
N SER A 39 4.33 -10.45 0.05
CA SER A 39 4.35 -9.66 -1.18
C SER A 39 5.76 -9.23 -1.53
N SER A 40 5.99 -8.92 -2.81
CA SER A 40 7.26 -8.39 -3.29
C SER A 40 7.14 -6.94 -3.77
N ASN A 41 8.30 -6.27 -3.89
CA ASN A 41 8.43 -4.93 -4.48
C ASN A 41 8.04 -4.87 -5.97
N MET A 42 7.89 -6.02 -6.62
CA MET A 42 7.43 -6.14 -8.02
C MET A 42 5.98 -6.63 -8.12
N GLY A 43 5.25 -6.60 -7.00
CA GLY A 43 3.84 -6.99 -6.95
C GLY A 43 3.59 -8.50 -7.04
N GLY A 44 4.60 -9.32 -6.84
CA GLY A 44 4.42 -10.75 -6.62
C GLY A 44 3.71 -10.99 -5.29
N VAL A 45 2.86 -12.01 -5.24
CA VAL A 45 2.24 -12.50 -4.00
C VAL A 45 2.47 -13.99 -3.90
N TYR A 46 3.07 -14.38 -2.81
CA TYR A 46 3.56 -15.73 -2.53
C TYR A 46 2.96 -16.22 -1.23
N VAL A 47 2.54 -17.45 -1.20
CA VAL A 47 1.94 -18.07 -0.03
C VAL A 47 2.73 -19.30 0.36
N LEU A 48 3.19 -19.35 1.59
CA LEU A 48 3.74 -20.56 2.20
C LEU A 48 2.58 -21.31 2.86
N ASP A 49 2.29 -22.48 2.34
CA ASP A 49 1.28 -23.40 2.83
C ASP A 49 1.97 -24.69 3.28
N GLY A 50 2.06 -24.85 4.59
CA GLY A 50 2.84 -25.93 5.18
C GLY A 50 4.33 -25.82 4.88
N SER A 51 4.84 -26.58 3.91
CA SER A 51 6.27 -26.66 3.56
C SER A 51 6.60 -26.19 2.14
N ALA A 52 5.62 -25.66 1.42
CA ALA A 52 5.82 -25.27 0.03
C ALA A 52 5.31 -23.86 -0.26
N TRP A 53 6.10 -23.10 -1.02
CA TRP A 53 5.68 -21.82 -1.56
C TRP A 53 4.86 -22.02 -2.82
N ARG A 54 3.78 -21.25 -2.96
CA ARG A 54 3.04 -21.11 -4.22
C ARG A 54 2.91 -19.66 -4.63
N VAL A 55 2.83 -19.43 -5.92
CA VAL A 55 2.63 -18.10 -6.49
C VAL A 55 1.13 -17.87 -6.64
N VAL A 56 0.59 -16.89 -5.92
CA VAL A 56 -0.81 -16.45 -6.06
C VAL A 56 -0.92 -15.39 -7.13
N ARG A 57 0.06 -14.49 -7.19
CA ARG A 57 0.16 -13.45 -8.21
C ARG A 57 1.60 -13.35 -8.69
N SER A 58 1.79 -13.47 -10.00
CA SER A 58 3.12 -13.31 -10.59
C SER A 58 3.58 -11.87 -10.56
N PRO A 59 4.86 -11.60 -10.25
CA PRO A 59 5.44 -10.27 -10.34
C PRO A 59 5.48 -9.79 -11.79
N GLN A 60 5.47 -8.47 -11.97
CA GLN A 60 5.57 -7.82 -13.28
C GLN A 60 6.79 -6.90 -13.28
N LYS A 61 7.76 -7.23 -14.15
CA LYS A 61 8.96 -6.42 -14.30
C LYS A 61 8.60 -5.05 -14.90
N GLY A 62 9.19 -3.99 -14.33
CA GLY A 62 8.98 -2.63 -14.80
C GLY A 62 7.68 -1.97 -14.29
N VAL A 63 6.85 -2.72 -13.57
CA VAL A 63 5.69 -2.16 -12.90
C VAL A 63 6.00 -2.07 -11.40
N SER A 64 6.08 -0.84 -10.91
CA SER A 64 6.14 -0.62 -9.46
C SER A 64 4.77 -0.88 -8.85
N PHE A 65 4.62 -2.07 -8.32
CA PHE A 65 3.35 -2.52 -7.79
C PHE A 65 3.55 -3.05 -6.38
N GLN A 66 3.43 -2.19 -5.41
CA GLN A 66 3.74 -2.54 -4.03
C GLN A 66 2.47 -2.79 -3.23
N LEU A 67 2.51 -3.83 -2.42
CA LEU A 67 1.50 -4.10 -1.41
C LEU A 67 2.09 -3.76 -0.04
N TYR A 68 1.57 -2.71 0.59
CA TYR A 68 2.17 -2.08 1.77
C TYR A 68 1.74 -2.69 3.09
N SER A 69 0.50 -3.07 3.20
CA SER A 69 -0.04 -3.59 4.45
C SER A 69 -0.96 -4.78 4.22
N MET A 70 -1.07 -5.60 5.23
CA MET A 70 -1.94 -6.74 5.25
C MET A 70 -2.76 -6.73 6.54
N LEU A 71 -4.08 -6.91 6.41
CA LEU A 71 -5.02 -6.89 7.51
C LEU A 71 -6.02 -8.04 7.37
N ASN A 72 -6.15 -8.87 8.39
CA ASN A 72 -7.24 -9.84 8.43
C ASN A 72 -8.58 -9.12 8.59
N TRP A 73 -9.46 -9.34 7.63
CA TRP A 73 -10.77 -8.73 7.50
C TRP A 73 -11.81 -9.84 7.33
N TYR A 74 -12.49 -10.19 8.42
CA TYR A 74 -13.39 -11.35 8.44
C TYR A 74 -12.71 -12.61 7.90
N ASP A 75 -13.23 -13.15 6.79
CA ASP A 75 -12.74 -14.35 6.09
C ASP A 75 -11.76 -14.04 4.96
N LYS A 76 -11.19 -12.85 4.93
CA LYS A 76 -10.24 -12.37 3.91
C LYS A 76 -8.98 -11.75 4.53
N LEU A 77 -7.90 -11.75 3.77
CA LEU A 77 -6.75 -10.92 4.02
C LEU A 77 -6.78 -9.73 3.05
N LEU A 78 -7.00 -8.53 3.57
CA LEU A 78 -6.89 -7.31 2.79
C LEU A 78 -5.44 -6.90 2.64
N MET A 79 -5.09 -6.44 1.45
CA MET A 79 -3.78 -5.92 1.10
C MET A 79 -3.93 -4.55 0.45
N SER A 80 -3.19 -3.57 0.92
CA SER A 80 -3.23 -2.21 0.40
C SER A 80 -2.11 -1.94 -0.59
N GLN A 81 -2.39 -1.15 -1.62
CA GLN A 81 -1.58 -1.08 -2.83
C GLN A 81 -1.13 0.34 -3.19
N TYR A 82 0.02 0.41 -3.85
CA TYR A 82 0.55 1.47 -4.70
C TYR A 82 0.66 0.95 -6.15
N PRO A 83 0.45 1.72 -7.24
CA PRO A 83 0.27 3.19 -7.28
C PRO A 83 -1.20 3.66 -7.39
N THR A 84 -2.18 2.81 -7.39
CA THR A 84 -3.58 3.21 -7.57
C THR A 84 -4.31 3.51 -6.26
N GLY A 85 -3.74 3.07 -5.12
CA GLY A 85 -4.36 3.21 -3.81
C GLY A 85 -5.58 2.31 -3.61
N ASN A 86 -5.71 1.27 -4.42
CA ASN A 86 -6.76 0.27 -4.29
C ASN A 86 -6.41 -0.80 -3.24
N LEU A 87 -7.36 -1.64 -2.94
CA LEU A 87 -7.18 -2.80 -2.10
C LEU A 87 -7.21 -4.09 -2.93
N PHE A 88 -6.59 -5.12 -2.40
CA PHE A 88 -6.78 -6.50 -2.81
C PHE A 88 -7.32 -7.30 -1.63
N GLU A 89 -8.07 -8.33 -1.92
CA GLU A 89 -8.44 -9.35 -0.97
C GLU A 89 -7.90 -10.72 -1.39
N TYR A 90 -7.51 -11.51 -0.40
CA TYR A 90 -7.11 -12.89 -0.56
C TYR A 90 -7.98 -13.77 0.34
N ASP A 91 -8.53 -14.85 -0.20
CA ASP A 91 -9.50 -15.72 0.46
C ASP A 91 -8.92 -17.08 0.92
N GLY A 92 -7.60 -17.21 0.82
CA GLY A 92 -6.90 -18.47 1.11
C GLY A 92 -6.49 -19.25 -0.14
N ASP A 93 -7.08 -18.94 -1.28
CA ASP A 93 -6.78 -19.57 -2.56
C ASP A 93 -6.49 -18.54 -3.66
N GLN A 94 -7.37 -17.56 -3.83
CA GLN A 94 -7.33 -16.57 -4.89
C GLN A 94 -7.23 -15.15 -4.36
N MET A 95 -6.70 -14.29 -5.22
CA MET A 95 -6.55 -12.87 -4.97
C MET A 95 -7.48 -12.08 -5.90
N ARG A 96 -8.27 -11.17 -5.35
CA ARG A 96 -9.18 -10.29 -6.09
C ARG A 96 -8.77 -8.84 -5.91
N HIS A 97 -8.74 -8.10 -7.02
CA HIS A 97 -8.54 -6.66 -7.00
C HIS A 97 -9.87 -5.95 -6.70
N LEU A 98 -9.88 -5.06 -5.73
CA LEU A 98 -11.01 -4.21 -5.38
C LEU A 98 -10.80 -2.84 -5.99
N GLU A 99 -11.24 -2.68 -7.24
CA GLU A 99 -11.09 -1.42 -7.96
C GLU A 99 -11.91 -0.31 -7.29
N ASN A 100 -11.35 0.90 -7.27
CA ASN A 100 -11.97 2.08 -6.67
C ASN A 100 -12.33 1.91 -5.17
N CYS A 101 -11.53 1.13 -4.45
CA CYS A 101 -11.67 0.87 -3.02
C CYS A 101 -10.37 1.20 -2.27
N PRO A 102 -10.25 2.33 -1.57
CA PRO A 102 -11.25 3.40 -1.42
C PRO A 102 -11.49 4.20 -2.71
N PRO A 103 -12.65 4.87 -2.84
CA PRO A 103 -12.94 5.73 -3.98
C PRO A 103 -11.91 6.84 -4.16
N VAL A 104 -11.79 7.34 -5.38
CA VAL A 104 -10.92 8.47 -5.70
C VAL A 104 -11.68 9.77 -5.45
N MET A 105 -11.07 10.68 -4.67
CA MET A 105 -11.65 12.02 -4.47
C MET A 105 -11.62 12.82 -5.78
N PRO A 106 -12.62 13.69 -6.01
CA PRO A 106 -12.55 14.64 -7.11
C PRO A 106 -11.26 15.48 -7.05
N GLY A 107 -10.60 15.65 -8.18
CA GLY A 107 -9.34 16.40 -8.28
C GLY A 107 -8.09 15.65 -7.80
N VAL A 108 -8.20 14.37 -7.48
CA VAL A 108 -7.08 13.51 -7.08
C VAL A 108 -6.78 12.48 -8.17
N SER A 109 -5.49 12.23 -8.42
CA SER A 109 -5.06 11.22 -9.40
C SER A 109 -5.43 9.81 -8.95
N ASP A 110 -5.92 8.99 -9.87
CA ASP A 110 -6.14 7.56 -9.69
C ASP A 110 -4.88 6.72 -9.96
N LYS A 111 -3.79 7.35 -10.39
CA LYS A 111 -2.53 6.70 -10.80
C LYS A 111 -1.37 6.93 -9.84
N ALA A 112 -1.49 7.93 -8.98
CA ALA A 112 -0.46 8.30 -7.99
C ALA A 112 -1.08 8.33 -6.59
N ARG A 113 -1.57 7.18 -6.13
CA ARG A 113 -2.18 6.98 -4.81
C ARG A 113 -1.55 5.77 -4.13
N GLU A 114 -1.59 5.77 -2.82
CA GLU A 114 -1.10 4.68 -2.02
C GLU A 114 -2.07 4.46 -0.85
N ALA A 115 -2.76 3.32 -0.84
CA ALA A 115 -3.39 2.84 0.37
C ALA A 115 -2.29 2.27 1.26
N GLN A 116 -1.93 2.97 2.33
CA GLN A 116 -0.73 2.65 3.10
C GLN A 116 -1.05 1.98 4.42
N THR A 117 -2.05 2.47 5.12
CA THR A 117 -2.41 2.00 6.45
C THR A 117 -3.85 1.56 6.50
N THR A 118 -4.07 0.44 7.16
CA THR A 118 -5.40 -0.12 7.37
C THR A 118 -5.59 -0.52 8.82
N CYS A 119 -6.79 -0.34 9.35
CA CYS A 119 -7.15 -0.90 10.65
C CYS A 119 -8.66 -1.12 10.78
N LEU A 120 -9.04 -1.94 11.77
CA LEU A 120 -10.42 -2.11 12.22
C LEU A 120 -10.66 -1.26 13.45
N TYR A 121 -11.70 -0.45 13.43
CA TYR A 121 -12.13 0.33 14.58
C TYR A 121 -13.64 0.48 14.61
N GLY A 122 -14.26 0.15 15.73
CA GLY A 122 -15.70 0.24 15.91
C GLY A 122 -16.52 -0.67 14.96
N GLY A 123 -15.92 -1.73 14.43
CA GLY A 123 -16.55 -2.66 13.46
C GLY A 123 -16.34 -2.28 11.99
N ASP A 124 -15.80 -1.08 11.71
CA ASP A 124 -15.54 -0.60 10.36
C ASP A 124 -14.06 -0.70 9.98
N LEU A 125 -13.79 -0.75 8.68
CA LEU A 125 -12.46 -0.66 8.12
C LEU A 125 -12.08 0.80 7.89
N TYR A 126 -10.91 1.19 8.36
CA TYR A 126 -10.32 2.50 8.07
C TYR A 126 -9.09 2.33 7.21
N VAL A 127 -8.96 3.20 6.20
CA VAL A 127 -7.85 3.20 5.25
C VAL A 127 -7.26 4.60 5.14
N GLY A 128 -5.95 4.70 5.35
CA GLY A 128 -5.16 5.91 5.12
C GLY A 128 -4.58 5.92 3.71
N VAL A 129 -4.78 7.01 2.96
CA VAL A 129 -4.36 7.12 1.56
C VAL A 129 -3.45 8.32 1.34
N TRP A 130 -2.30 8.08 0.73
CA TRP A 130 -1.36 9.07 0.20
C TRP A 130 -1.77 9.48 -1.23
N PRO A 131 -1.46 10.68 -1.75
CA PRO A 131 -0.55 11.68 -1.19
C PRO A 131 -1.25 12.80 -0.39
N TRP A 132 -2.53 12.69 -0.11
CA TRP A 132 -3.31 13.76 0.51
C TRP A 132 -3.63 13.51 1.98
N ALA A 133 -3.11 12.43 2.58
CA ALA A 133 -3.44 11.94 3.92
C ALA A 133 -4.95 11.83 4.14
N GLU A 134 -5.61 11.20 3.18
CA GLU A 134 -7.04 10.93 3.23
C GLU A 134 -7.32 9.81 4.24
N LEU A 135 -8.34 9.97 5.04
CA LEU A 135 -8.92 8.91 5.86
C LEU A 135 -10.26 8.50 5.27
N TRP A 136 -10.35 7.26 4.88
CA TRP A 136 -11.55 6.62 4.40
C TRP A 136 -12.07 5.61 5.41
N ARG A 137 -13.40 5.49 5.51
CA ARG A 137 -14.10 4.50 6.31
C ARG A 137 -14.97 3.65 5.40
N HIS A 138 -14.87 2.35 5.53
CA HIS A 138 -15.76 1.40 4.89
C HIS A 138 -16.71 0.83 5.95
N ASN A 139 -18.00 1.03 5.74
CA ASN A 139 -19.04 0.46 6.56
C ASN A 139 -19.40 -0.93 6.01
N VAL A 140 -19.14 -1.95 6.81
CA VAL A 140 -19.34 -3.34 6.41
C VAL A 140 -20.83 -3.73 6.29
N HIS A 141 -21.71 -3.01 6.97
CA HIS A 141 -23.15 -3.38 6.98
C HIS A 141 -23.88 -3.02 5.69
N ASP A 142 -23.46 -1.93 5.05
CA ASP A 142 -24.08 -1.42 3.82
C ASP A 142 -23.10 -1.38 2.64
N ASP A 143 -21.89 -1.91 2.84
CA ASP A 143 -20.81 -1.96 1.83
C ASP A 143 -20.47 -0.57 1.24
N SER A 144 -20.59 0.48 2.06
CA SER A 144 -20.39 1.86 1.62
C SER A 144 -19.04 2.43 2.05
N TRP A 145 -18.45 3.23 1.18
CA TRP A 145 -17.27 4.02 1.49
C TRP A 145 -17.65 5.45 1.83
N GLN A 146 -17.08 5.96 2.92
CA GLN A 146 -17.23 7.32 3.38
C GLN A 146 -15.87 8.00 3.49
N PHE A 147 -15.69 9.13 2.79
CA PHE A 147 -14.59 10.02 3.07
C PHE A 147 -14.77 10.63 4.45
N THR A 148 -13.84 10.35 5.36
CA THR A 148 -13.94 10.84 6.74
C THR A 148 -13.27 12.19 6.87
N LYS A 149 -12.00 12.29 6.45
CA LYS A 149 -11.23 13.51 6.60
C LYS A 149 -9.92 13.45 5.80
N ARG A 150 -9.47 14.61 5.38
CA ARG A 150 -8.08 14.86 5.03
C ARG A 150 -7.35 15.43 6.25
N MET A 151 -6.17 14.90 6.59
CA MET A 151 -5.46 15.30 7.83
C MET A 151 -4.77 16.65 7.71
N PHE A 152 -4.55 17.16 6.51
CA PHE A 152 -3.92 18.45 6.25
C PHE A 152 -4.85 19.34 5.43
N SER A 153 -4.87 20.62 5.74
CA SER A 153 -5.70 21.59 5.03
C SER A 153 -5.00 22.20 3.80
N ARG A 154 -3.69 22.00 3.67
CA ARG A 154 -2.91 22.55 2.57
C ARG A 154 -2.02 21.49 1.95
N PRO A 155 -1.70 21.61 0.62
CA PRO A 155 -2.33 22.51 -0.32
C PRO A 155 -3.83 22.23 -0.46
N GLU A 156 -4.57 23.19 -0.99
CA GLU A 156 -5.99 23.01 -1.27
C GLU A 156 -6.15 22.10 -2.49
N ILE A 157 -7.02 21.09 -2.38
CA ILE A 157 -7.35 20.22 -3.51
C ILE A 157 -8.40 20.91 -4.36
N THR A 158 -8.12 21.10 -5.63
CA THR A 158 -9.04 21.64 -6.61
C THR A 158 -9.35 20.57 -7.67
N ASP A 159 -10.34 20.80 -8.48
CA ASP A 159 -10.71 19.94 -9.61
C ASP A 159 -9.64 19.85 -10.72
N ARG A 160 -8.55 20.61 -10.59
CA ARG A 160 -7.42 20.65 -11.53
C ARG A 160 -6.13 20.12 -10.95
N MET A 161 -6.13 19.76 -9.67
CA MET A 161 -4.92 19.39 -8.96
C MET A 161 -4.95 17.90 -8.60
N ASN A 162 -4.50 17.07 -9.51
CA ASN A 162 -4.34 15.65 -9.25
C ASN A 162 -3.15 15.38 -8.30
N HIS A 163 -2.07 16.13 -8.51
CA HIS A 163 -0.88 16.13 -7.66
C HIS A 163 -0.22 17.51 -7.74
N PRO A 164 0.37 18.08 -6.65
CA PRO A 164 0.96 19.41 -6.67
C PRO A 164 2.00 19.67 -7.76
N PHE A 165 2.62 18.60 -8.25
CA PHE A 165 3.69 18.64 -9.24
C PHE A 165 3.38 17.81 -10.50
N GLU A 166 2.11 17.52 -10.75
CA GLU A 166 1.73 16.64 -11.86
C GLU A 166 2.21 17.15 -13.21
N ASP A 167 2.07 18.45 -13.46
CA ASP A 167 2.54 19.04 -14.72
C ASP A 167 4.04 18.81 -14.94
N GLN A 168 4.86 19.00 -13.89
CA GLN A 168 6.30 18.78 -13.98
C GLN A 168 6.67 17.30 -14.18
N VAL A 169 5.90 16.40 -13.57
CA VAL A 169 6.08 14.95 -13.77
C VAL A 169 5.70 14.56 -15.20
N VAL A 170 4.61 15.08 -15.71
CA VAL A 170 4.17 14.86 -17.10
C VAL A 170 5.22 15.38 -18.09
N ASP A 171 5.69 16.62 -17.91
CA ASP A 171 6.70 17.22 -18.77
C ASP A 171 8.00 16.43 -18.75
N TYR A 172 8.44 16.01 -17.57
CA TYR A 172 9.65 15.19 -17.43
C TYR A 172 9.48 13.83 -18.12
N ASN A 173 8.38 13.14 -17.87
CA ASN A 173 8.11 11.83 -18.46
C ASN A 173 8.08 11.89 -19.98
N GLN A 174 7.45 12.92 -20.56
CA GLN A 174 7.44 13.15 -22.00
C GLN A 174 8.83 13.43 -22.57
N ALA A 175 9.64 14.22 -21.86
CA ALA A 175 10.98 14.59 -22.31
C ALA A 175 11.97 13.42 -22.29
N HIS A 176 11.74 12.42 -21.44
CA HIS A 176 12.68 11.31 -21.20
C HIS A 176 12.14 9.94 -21.61
N ASP A 177 10.92 9.88 -22.15
CA ASP A 177 10.21 8.62 -22.48
C ASP A 177 10.15 7.67 -21.25
N GLU A 178 9.79 8.22 -20.09
CA GLU A 178 9.73 7.53 -18.81
C GLU A 178 8.35 7.61 -18.18
N GLU A 179 7.99 6.61 -17.38
CA GLU A 179 6.79 6.60 -16.53
C GLU A 179 7.20 6.75 -15.07
N LEU A 180 7.43 7.99 -14.65
CA LEU A 180 7.87 8.27 -13.31
C LEU A 180 6.71 8.72 -12.43
N VAL A 181 6.74 8.29 -11.18
CA VAL A 181 5.84 8.78 -10.15
C VAL A 181 6.64 9.61 -9.16
N TRP A 182 6.18 10.83 -8.93
CA TRP A 182 6.85 11.75 -8.04
C TRP A 182 6.62 11.42 -6.57
N ASN A 183 7.69 11.23 -5.82
CA ASN A 183 7.62 10.87 -4.41
C ASN A 183 8.27 11.89 -3.46
N ASN A 184 8.65 13.06 -3.96
CA ASN A 184 9.24 14.13 -3.15
C ASN A 184 8.22 14.93 -2.36
N TRP A 185 6.95 14.75 -2.65
CA TRP A 185 5.87 15.35 -1.93
C TRP A 185 4.90 14.30 -1.44
N GLY A 186 4.27 14.55 -0.33
CA GLY A 186 3.19 13.69 0.11
C GLY A 186 2.84 13.87 1.57
N GLN A 187 1.57 13.80 1.82
CA GLN A 187 0.96 13.79 3.13
C GLN A 187 0.45 12.38 3.40
N ARG A 188 0.82 11.82 4.54
CA ARG A 188 0.55 10.43 4.86
C ARG A 188 -0.18 10.28 6.18
N ILE A 189 -1.03 9.28 6.25
CA ILE A 189 -1.41 8.64 7.49
C ILE A 189 -0.42 7.49 7.68
N THR A 190 0.48 7.64 8.63
CA THR A 190 1.58 6.69 8.86
C THR A 190 1.24 5.58 9.83
N GLY A 191 0.16 5.75 10.59
CA GLY A 191 -0.33 4.73 11.50
C GLY A 191 -1.75 4.99 11.93
N LEU A 192 -2.49 3.90 12.09
CA LEU A 192 -3.84 3.85 12.61
C LEU A 192 -3.85 2.86 13.78
N THR A 193 -4.09 3.33 14.98
CA THR A 193 -4.04 2.50 16.19
C THR A 193 -5.33 2.65 17.00
N PRO A 194 -6.20 1.64 16.97
CA PRO A 194 -7.35 1.59 17.86
C PRO A 194 -6.89 1.41 19.31
N MET A 195 -7.39 2.23 20.22
CA MET A 195 -7.11 2.09 21.65
C MET A 195 -8.29 2.63 22.45
N GLY A 196 -8.95 1.76 23.20
CA GLY A 196 -10.16 2.08 23.94
C GLY A 196 -11.29 2.52 23.00
N ASP A 197 -11.84 3.69 23.25
CA ASP A 197 -12.92 4.31 22.49
C ASP A 197 -12.43 5.32 21.43
N ALA A 198 -11.15 5.32 21.13
CA ALA A 198 -10.53 6.24 20.19
C ALA A 198 -9.69 5.54 19.13
N LEU A 199 -9.65 6.15 17.95
CA LEU A 199 -8.72 5.83 16.88
C LEU A 199 -7.59 6.88 16.87
N TYR A 200 -6.38 6.46 17.25
CA TYR A 200 -5.20 7.30 17.20
C TYR A 200 -4.61 7.27 15.80
N ILE A 201 -4.33 8.46 15.26
CA ILE A 201 -3.86 8.64 13.90
C ILE A 201 -2.52 9.37 13.94
N SER A 202 -1.47 8.73 13.48
CA SER A 202 -0.20 9.41 13.22
C SER A 202 -0.11 9.85 11.77
N VAL A 203 0.44 11.03 11.57
CA VAL A 203 0.55 11.64 10.24
C VAL A 203 1.95 12.18 10.01
N SER A 204 2.36 12.21 8.75
CA SER A 204 3.57 12.89 8.32
C SER A 204 3.33 13.66 7.04
N THR A 205 4.15 14.68 6.81
CA THR A 205 4.17 15.39 5.55
C THR A 205 5.60 15.48 5.05
N LYS A 206 5.78 15.19 3.77
CA LYS A 206 6.97 15.47 3.01
C LYS A 206 6.60 16.60 2.07
N GLY A 207 7.14 17.78 2.33
CA GLY A 207 6.92 18.95 1.49
C GLY A 207 8.13 19.17 0.58
N CYS A 208 7.89 19.49 -0.67
CA CYS A 208 8.92 20.06 -1.50
C CYS A 208 9.12 21.51 -1.07
N GLN A 209 10.20 21.80 -0.36
CA GLN A 209 10.67 23.15 -0.16
C GLN A 209 11.72 23.41 -1.23
N ASP A 210 11.43 24.42 -2.07
CA ASP A 210 12.34 24.99 -3.05
C ASP A 210 12.97 24.10 -4.14
N ARG A 211 12.69 24.47 -5.32
CA ARG A 211 13.36 24.53 -6.64
C ARG A 211 14.44 23.51 -7.04
N ASP A 212 15.04 22.79 -6.13
CA ASP A 212 15.88 21.62 -6.41
C ASP A 212 15.04 20.34 -6.33
N MET A 213 13.97 20.34 -7.10
CA MET A 213 13.14 19.15 -7.21
C MET A 213 13.87 18.11 -8.02
N ARG A 214 14.79 17.41 -7.39
CA ARG A 214 15.30 16.18 -7.95
C ARG A 214 14.20 15.15 -7.83
N LEU A 215 13.78 14.67 -8.99
CA LEU A 215 12.93 13.49 -9.07
C LEU A 215 13.69 12.35 -8.42
N GLU A 216 13.32 11.95 -7.22
CA GLU A 216 13.78 10.72 -6.63
C GLU A 216 12.81 9.64 -7.03
N PHE A 217 13.28 8.78 -7.89
CA PHE A 217 12.54 7.60 -8.28
C PHE A 217 12.66 6.59 -7.18
N LEU A 218 11.54 6.20 -6.72
CA LEU A 218 11.41 5.01 -5.96
C LEU A 218 10.80 3.97 -6.88
N HIS A 219 11.63 3.17 -7.43
CA HIS A 219 11.31 1.92 -8.13
C HIS A 219 11.68 1.83 -9.57
#